data_4db24afb62a261d6f59e2a0ba5d8e9ab
#
_entry.id   4db24afb62a261d6f59e2a0ba5d8e9ab
#
_cell.length_a   1.000
_cell.length_b   1.000
_cell.length_c   1.000
_cell.angle_alpha   90.00
_cell.angle_beta   90.00
_cell.angle_gamma   90.00
#
_symmetry.space_group_name_H-M   'P 1'
#
loop_
_entity.id
_entity.type
_entity.pdbx_description
1 polymer ?
#
loop_
_entity_poly.entity_id
_entity_poly.type
_entity_poly.pdbx_seq_one_letter_code
_entity_poly.pdbx_strand_id
1 'polypeptide(L)' 'MNHKHGSPYDRGSADRFYNRNYEPHYWPNGTGRGYKVPREMMTADQIAEYLQGWREENERKDWG' A
#
# COMPACT_ATOMS: atom_id res chain seq x y z
N MET A 1 4.30 -10.15 11.95
CA MET A 1 5.30 -9.32 11.33
C MET A 1 4.85 -7.88 11.18
N ASN A 2 5.73 -6.96 11.47
CA ASN A 2 5.38 -5.54 11.43
C ASN A 2 5.82 -4.90 10.14
N HIS A 3 4.87 -4.38 9.39
CA HIS A 3 5.17 -3.62 8.20
C HIS A 3 5.20 -2.14 8.56
N LYS A 4 6.23 -1.49 8.10
CA LYS A 4 6.43 -0.09 8.42
C LYS A 4 5.28 0.75 7.84
N HIS A 5 4.82 1.72 8.63
CA HIS A 5 3.79 2.64 8.17
C HIS A 5 4.26 3.37 6.92
N GLY A 6 3.46 3.32 5.87
CA GLY A 6 3.82 3.90 4.59
C GLY A 6 4.55 2.97 3.66
N SER A 7 4.92 1.76 4.11
CA SER A 7 5.59 0.78 3.26
C SER A 7 4.65 0.31 2.14
N PRO A 8 5.21 -0.32 1.08
CA PRO A 8 4.35 -0.82 0.01
C PRO A 8 3.26 -1.76 0.52
N TYR A 9 3.60 -2.68 1.40
CA TYR A 9 2.60 -3.59 1.95
C TYR A 9 1.51 -2.82 2.70
N ASP A 10 1.93 -1.88 3.53
CA ASP A 10 0.99 -1.09 4.32
C ASP A 10 0.03 -0.32 3.41
N ARG A 11 0.54 0.27 2.34
CA ARG A 11 -0.31 1.04 1.44
C ARG A 11 -1.24 0.15 0.64
N GLY A 12 -0.78 -1.04 0.26
CA GLY A 12 -1.63 -1.99 -0.44
C GLY A 12 -2.78 -2.44 0.45
N SER A 13 -2.48 -2.77 1.67
CA SER A 13 -3.49 -3.18 2.64
C SER A 13 -4.49 -2.05 2.90
N ALA A 14 -3.99 -0.82 3.08
CA ALA A 14 -4.87 0.32 3.35
C ALA A 14 -5.77 0.63 2.17
N ASP A 15 -5.21 0.60 0.95
CA ASP A 15 -6.02 0.89 -0.23
C ASP A 15 -7.13 -0.13 -0.40
N ARG A 16 -6.84 -1.39 -0.12
CA ARG A 16 -7.87 -2.43 -0.19
C ARG A 16 -8.91 -2.23 0.90
N PHE A 17 -8.47 -1.92 2.11
CA PHE A 17 -9.37 -1.72 3.23
C PHE A 17 -10.36 -0.60 2.94
N TYR A 18 -9.87 0.51 2.37
CA TYR A 18 -10.72 1.66 2.06
C TYR A 18 -11.37 1.57 0.70
N ASN A 19 -11.24 0.43 0.03
CA ASN A 19 -11.88 0.18 -1.25
C ASN A 19 -11.42 1.18 -2.32
N ARG A 20 -10.14 1.50 -2.30
CA ARG A 20 -9.55 2.39 -3.29
C ARG A 20 -9.09 1.60 -4.50
N ASN A 21 -8.74 2.32 -5.55
CA ASN A 21 -8.21 1.68 -6.74
C ASN A 21 -6.85 1.06 -6.48
N TYR A 22 -6.55 -0.03 -7.19
CA TYR A 22 -5.25 -0.67 -7.12
C TYR A 22 -4.24 0.26 -7.80
N GLU A 23 -3.34 0.84 -6.99
CA GLU A 23 -2.35 1.78 -7.49
C GLU A 23 -1.09 1.70 -6.65
N PRO A 24 -0.11 0.88 -7.07
CA PRO A 24 1.11 0.71 -6.30
C PRO A 24 1.83 2.02 -6.04
N HIS A 25 2.19 2.23 -4.79
CA HIS A 25 2.94 3.38 -4.34
C HIS A 25 3.39 3.12 -2.91
N TYR A 26 4.26 3.97 -2.40
CA TYR A 26 4.58 3.91 -0.97
C TYR A 26 5.17 5.24 -0.52
N TRP A 27 5.28 5.38 0.79
CA TRP A 27 5.79 6.60 1.42
C TRP A 27 6.99 6.24 2.28
N PRO A 28 8.23 6.48 1.83
CA PRO A 28 9.43 6.08 2.58
C PRO A 28 9.48 6.63 4.00
N ASN A 29 8.94 7.82 4.22
CA ASN A 29 8.99 8.48 5.53
C ASN A 29 7.67 8.37 6.30
N GLY A 30 6.76 7.53 5.85
CA GLY A 30 5.45 7.41 6.47
C GLY A 30 4.39 8.09 5.62
N THR A 31 3.19 7.57 5.70
CA THR A 31 2.08 8.04 4.87
C THR A 31 1.88 9.54 5.03
N GLY A 32 1.87 10.24 3.90
CA GLY A 32 1.65 11.68 3.88
C GLY A 32 2.85 12.51 4.27
N ARG A 33 3.98 11.87 4.58
CA ARG A 33 5.18 12.59 5.00
C ARG A 33 6.23 12.55 3.91
N GLY A 34 6.72 13.71 3.56
CA GLY A 34 7.73 13.82 2.53
C GLY A 34 7.15 13.60 1.15
N TYR A 35 7.72 12.67 0.42
CA TYR A 35 7.32 12.44 -0.96
C TYR A 35 6.75 11.03 -1.12
N LYS A 36 5.86 10.89 -2.09
CA LYS A 36 5.30 9.60 -2.45
C LYS A 36 6.12 9.01 -3.59
N VAL A 37 6.43 7.72 -3.50
CA VAL A 37 7.12 7.02 -4.58
C VAL A 37 6.07 6.33 -5.43
N PRO A 38 5.89 6.77 -6.69
CA PRO A 38 4.87 6.18 -7.56
C PRO A 38 5.34 4.84 -8.14
N ARG A 39 4.41 4.14 -8.77
CA ARG A 39 4.67 2.81 -9.30
C ARG A 39 5.90 2.78 -10.22
N GLU A 40 6.04 3.79 -11.07
CA GLU A 40 7.15 3.79 -12.04
C GLU A 40 8.51 3.93 -11.37
N MET A 41 8.54 4.35 -10.12
CA MET A 41 9.78 4.47 -9.35
C MET A 41 9.99 3.29 -8.40
N MET A 42 9.05 2.37 -8.35
CA MET A 42 9.15 1.23 -7.45
C MET A 42 9.90 0.09 -8.10
N THR A 43 10.62 -0.68 -7.27
CA THR A 43 11.23 -1.91 -7.76
C THR A 43 10.17 -2.99 -7.90
N ALA A 44 10.51 -4.07 -8.60
CA ALA A 44 9.60 -5.19 -8.74
C ALA A 44 9.21 -5.76 -7.38
N ASP A 45 10.17 -5.84 -6.45
CA ASP A 45 9.90 -6.35 -5.12
C ASP A 45 8.93 -5.46 -4.36
N GLN A 46 9.06 -4.15 -4.53
CA GLN A 46 8.17 -3.21 -3.85
C GLN A 46 6.75 -3.30 -4.40
N ILE A 47 6.63 -3.44 -5.71
CA ILE A 47 5.32 -3.62 -6.31
C ILE A 47 4.68 -4.92 -5.83
N ALA A 48 5.49 -5.97 -5.72
CA ALA A 48 4.99 -7.25 -5.21
C ALA A 48 4.52 -7.12 -3.76
N GLU A 49 5.22 -6.34 -2.95
CA GLU A 49 4.80 -6.10 -1.57
C GLU A 49 3.45 -5.38 -1.51
N TYR A 50 3.27 -4.40 -2.37
CA TYR A 50 2.00 -3.69 -2.42
C TYR A 50 0.87 -4.65 -2.78
N LEU A 51 1.11 -5.47 -3.81
CA LEU A 51 0.11 -6.44 -4.24
C LEU A 51 -0.19 -7.44 -3.13
N GLN A 52 0.84 -7.86 -2.40
CA GLN A 52 0.63 -8.79 -1.30
C GLN A 52 -0.25 -8.18 -0.22
N GLY A 53 0.00 -6.95 0.16
CA GLY A 53 -0.85 -6.26 1.12
C GLY A 53 -2.28 -6.13 0.63
N TRP A 54 -2.43 -5.80 -0.65
CA TRP A 54 -3.74 -5.71 -1.27
C TRP A 54 -4.49 -7.02 -1.22
N ARG A 55 -3.80 -8.12 -1.55
CA ARG A 55 -4.45 -9.42 -1.64
C ARG A 55 -4.72 -10.03 -0.28
N GLU A 56 -3.90 -9.72 0.72
CA GLU A 56 -4.04 -10.31 2.05
C GLU A 56 -5.03 -9.55 2.92
N GLU A 57 -5.45 -8.37 2.51
CA GLU A 57 -6.41 -7.61 3.29
C GLU A 57 -7.81 -8.19 3.08
N ASN A 58 -8.34 -8.80 4.11
CA ASN A 58 -9.63 -9.45 4.05
C ASN A 58 -10.75 -8.59 4.62
N GLU A 59 -10.40 -7.55 5.35
CA GLU A 59 -11.39 -6.72 6.00
C GLU A 59 -11.47 -5.41 5.28
N ARG A 60 -12.45 -5.30 4.44
CA ARG A 60 -12.69 -4.05 3.73
C ARG A 60 -13.74 -3.24 4.43
N LYS A 61 -13.57 -1.94 4.39
CA LYS A 61 -14.55 -1.06 4.95
C LYS A 61 -15.86 -1.23 4.18
N ASP A 62 -16.91 -1.45 4.93
CA ASP A 62 -18.21 -1.65 4.32
C ASP A 62 -18.91 -0.30 4.16
N TRP A 63 -19.15 0.06 2.93
CA TRP A 63 -19.75 1.35 2.64
C TRP A 63 -21.28 1.27 2.51
N GLY A 64 -21.82 0.13 2.70
CA GLY A 64 -23.25 0.00 2.65
C GLY A 64 -23.74 -0.92 1.61
#